data_6c000d5abded920e7fbfbd34afa29f9d
#
_entry.id   6c000d5abded920e7fbfbd34afa29f9d
#
_cell.length_a   1.000
_cell.length_b   1.000
_cell.length_c   1.000
_cell.angle_alpha   90.00
_cell.angle_beta   90.00
_cell.angle_gamma   90.00
#
_symmetry.space_group_name_H-M   'P 1'
#
loop_
_entity.id
_entity.type
_entity.pdbx_description
1 polymer ?
#
loop_
_entity_poly.entity_id
_entity_poly.type
_entity_poly.pdbx_seq_one_letter_code
_entity_poly.pdbx_strand_id
1 'polypeptide(L)'
;MTGADITTQKRQRDSAIVNSWQIKADWGNDSITCDYRFLCWDDLIRAHWAPSLPHLIARAIPMYGWHLRHGLFKKFRAAGRGPYLSSILPMLYALTCLFISAAAVVVVAWMAQSLLGLWPVTVVLAACAAVALLQQAKKRGEQLNVWWILQTYMFLATWGRKPIPELNERAKAFAALIEQEQRADPVEEIVLVGHCVGSIVAVEIVSELYKLGSQLPKQQLTLVTLGQCIPYVSYAHGAHHFRRALSNIACTADTHWLDMGARADPLCFQQINPSEAEGIPLKPPGQPLKTTVRPYLMYGAAAYNALKKNKLRLHFQYLMSSDLLTAYDYFRLTTGPEPVREQHHD
;
A
#
# COMPACT_ATOMS: atom_id res chain seq x y z
N MET A 1 8.77 23.85 -0.74
CA MET A 1 8.48 24.75 0.39
C MET A 1 6.98 24.75 0.59
N THR A 2 6.50 24.31 1.75
CA THR A 2 5.06 24.20 2.05
C THR A 2 4.34 25.56 2.23
N GLY A 3 5.06 26.67 2.22
CA GLY A 3 4.54 27.98 2.59
C GLY A 3 4.36 28.20 4.11
N ALA A 4 4.72 27.20 4.92
CA ALA A 4 4.67 27.24 6.38
C ALA A 4 6.06 26.99 6.99
N ASP A 5 6.26 27.52 8.18
CA ASP A 5 7.38 27.13 9.05
C ASP A 5 6.92 25.95 9.92
N ILE A 6 7.56 24.78 9.72
CA ILE A 6 7.13 23.54 10.36
C ILE A 6 8.23 23.06 11.32
N THR A 7 7.87 22.92 12.58
CA THR A 7 8.73 22.36 13.62
C THR A 7 8.15 21.05 14.14
N THR A 8 9.01 20.05 14.37
CA THR A 8 8.60 18.75 14.85
C THR A 8 9.30 18.40 16.15
N GLN A 9 8.57 17.87 17.10
CA GLN A 9 9.14 17.29 18.31
C GLN A 9 9.77 15.92 18.03
N LYS A 10 10.60 15.47 18.96
CA LYS A 10 11.20 14.15 18.89
C LYS A 10 10.11 13.07 19.01
N ARG A 11 10.17 12.07 18.11
CA ARG A 11 9.30 10.90 18.16
C ARG A 11 9.42 10.17 19.49
N GLN A 12 8.30 9.86 20.10
CA GLN A 12 8.16 9.07 21.31
C GLN A 12 7.48 7.75 21.00
N ARG A 13 7.76 6.74 21.79
CA ARG A 13 7.09 5.43 21.70
C ARG A 13 6.11 5.34 22.87
N ASP A 14 4.83 5.51 22.60
CA ASP A 14 3.79 5.50 23.62
C ASP A 14 3.43 4.07 24.03
N SER A 15 3.46 3.15 23.06
CA SER A 15 3.17 1.73 23.28
C SER A 15 3.88 0.85 22.26
N ALA A 16 3.63 -0.45 22.31
CA ALA A 16 4.12 -1.38 21.29
C ALA A 16 3.56 -1.10 19.89
N ILE A 17 2.38 -0.46 19.82
CA ILE A 17 1.62 -0.27 18.57
C ILE A 17 1.43 1.20 18.20
N VAL A 18 1.94 2.16 19.00
CA VAL A 18 1.79 3.60 18.74
C VAL A 18 3.09 4.33 19.00
N ASN A 19 3.44 5.18 18.06
CA ASN A 19 4.46 6.22 18.27
C ASN A 19 3.80 7.58 18.04
N SER A 20 4.22 8.59 18.79
CA SER A 20 3.70 9.94 18.71
C SER A 20 4.79 11.00 18.58
N TRP A 21 4.42 12.13 18.07
CA TRP A 21 5.16 13.38 18.11
C TRP A 21 4.21 14.53 17.82
N GLN A 22 4.59 15.72 18.25
CA GLN A 22 3.84 16.91 17.96
C GLN A 22 4.50 17.68 16.81
N ILE A 23 3.69 18.21 15.91
CA ILE A 23 4.07 19.09 14.81
C ILE A 23 3.43 20.45 15.07
N LYS A 24 4.22 21.52 15.01
CA LYS A 24 3.73 22.88 14.99
C LYS A 24 4.00 23.46 13.61
N ALA A 25 2.96 23.98 12.99
CA ALA A 25 3.01 24.60 11.66
C ALA A 25 2.53 26.04 11.76
N ASP A 26 3.40 26.97 11.37
CA ASP A 26 3.08 28.39 11.31
C ASP A 26 2.83 28.76 9.85
N TRP A 27 1.60 29.15 9.55
CA TRP A 27 1.10 29.53 8.23
C TRP A 27 0.99 31.02 8.03
N GLY A 28 1.72 31.81 8.83
CA GLY A 28 1.73 33.25 8.85
C GLY A 28 0.76 33.81 9.87
N ASN A 29 -0.53 33.89 9.56
CA ASN A 29 -1.53 34.40 10.54
C ASN A 29 -2.05 33.27 11.44
N ASP A 30 -1.90 32.02 11.05
CA ASP A 30 -2.45 30.86 11.74
C ASP A 30 -1.33 29.95 12.24
N SER A 31 -1.41 29.53 13.50
CA SER A 31 -0.49 28.54 14.08
C SER A 31 -1.25 27.30 14.49
N ILE A 32 -0.96 26.19 13.84
CA ILE A 32 -1.62 24.91 14.07
C ILE A 32 -0.69 23.99 14.85
N THR A 33 -1.25 23.32 15.85
CA THR A 33 -0.59 22.23 16.56
C THR A 33 -1.27 20.93 16.20
N CYS A 34 -0.50 20.00 15.65
CA CYS A 34 -0.99 18.68 15.27
C CYS A 34 -0.32 17.59 16.13
N ASP A 35 -1.11 16.83 16.86
CA ASP A 35 -0.66 15.64 17.56
C ASP A 35 -0.66 14.44 16.61
N TYR A 36 0.51 14.06 16.17
CA TYR A 36 0.69 12.99 15.19
C TYR A 36 0.81 11.64 15.89
N ARG A 37 -0.01 10.67 15.47
CA ARG A 37 0.02 9.28 15.94
C ARG A 37 0.36 8.36 14.80
N PHE A 38 1.46 7.65 14.90
CA PHE A 38 1.83 6.59 13.94
C PHE A 38 1.38 5.24 14.48
N LEU A 39 0.33 4.71 13.85
CA LEU A 39 -0.28 3.42 14.21
C LEU A 39 0.54 2.28 13.61
N CYS A 40 1.30 1.57 14.46
CA CYS A 40 2.22 0.49 14.06
C CYS A 40 1.47 -0.82 13.87
N TRP A 41 1.56 -1.40 12.69
CA TRP A 41 0.98 -2.70 12.34
C TRP A 41 1.87 -3.52 11.39
N ASP A 42 3.03 -3.00 11.03
CA ASP A 42 3.97 -3.63 10.11
C ASP A 42 4.58 -4.95 10.65
N ASP A 43 4.56 -5.15 11.96
CA ASP A 43 4.85 -6.42 12.62
C ASP A 43 3.96 -7.55 12.11
N LEU A 44 2.67 -7.26 11.89
CA LEU A 44 1.69 -8.24 11.42
C LEU A 44 1.93 -8.64 9.96
N ILE A 45 2.23 -7.68 9.08
CA ILE A 45 2.56 -8.01 7.70
C ILE A 45 3.86 -8.82 7.61
N ARG A 46 4.88 -8.46 8.41
CA ARG A 46 6.17 -9.17 8.44
C ARG A 46 6.03 -10.59 8.99
N ALA A 47 5.17 -10.81 9.98
CA ALA A 47 4.88 -12.15 10.51
C ALA A 47 4.31 -13.12 9.46
N HIS A 48 3.68 -12.59 8.41
CA HIS A 48 3.14 -13.37 7.30
C HIS A 48 4.12 -13.56 6.14
N TRP A 49 5.29 -12.94 6.18
CA TRP A 49 6.27 -13.09 5.13
C TRP A 49 6.85 -14.51 5.10
N ALA A 50 7.11 -15.00 3.91
CA ALA A 50 7.77 -16.28 3.75
C ALA A 50 9.24 -16.17 4.21
N PRO A 51 9.76 -17.17 4.96
CA PRO A 51 11.09 -17.11 5.56
C PRO A 51 12.21 -17.18 4.52
N SER A 52 11.92 -17.64 3.32
CA SER A 52 12.89 -17.74 2.24
C SER A 52 12.24 -17.60 0.87
N LEU A 53 13.04 -17.29 -0.17
CA LEU A 53 12.57 -17.17 -1.54
C LEU A 53 11.93 -18.46 -2.09
N PRO A 54 12.47 -19.67 -1.88
CA PRO A 54 11.79 -20.90 -2.29
C PRO A 54 10.41 -21.06 -1.64
N HIS A 55 10.27 -20.76 -0.35
CA HIS A 55 8.96 -20.79 0.33
C HIS A 55 8.00 -19.77 -0.26
N LEU A 56 8.48 -18.57 -0.57
CA LEU A 56 7.67 -17.53 -1.19
C LEU A 56 7.11 -18.01 -2.54
N ILE A 57 7.96 -18.57 -3.40
CA ILE A 57 7.56 -19.06 -4.71
C ILE A 57 6.60 -20.25 -4.58
N ALA A 58 6.89 -21.20 -3.69
CA ALA A 58 6.02 -22.35 -3.44
C ALA A 58 4.60 -21.93 -2.97
N ARG A 59 4.49 -20.88 -2.15
CA ARG A 59 3.21 -20.32 -1.73
C ARG A 59 2.53 -19.50 -2.83
N ALA A 60 3.32 -18.83 -3.67
CA ALA A 60 2.80 -17.97 -4.72
C ALA A 60 2.14 -18.77 -5.85
N ILE A 61 2.71 -19.88 -6.28
CA ILE A 61 2.19 -20.70 -7.40
C ILE A 61 0.70 -21.05 -7.21
N PRO A 62 0.27 -21.72 -6.13
CA PRO A 62 -1.14 -22.05 -5.92
C PRO A 62 -2.03 -20.82 -5.75
N MET A 63 -1.50 -19.73 -5.18
CA MET A 63 -2.22 -18.47 -5.02
C MET A 63 -2.50 -17.81 -6.38
N TYR A 64 -1.51 -17.75 -7.27
CA TYR A 64 -1.70 -17.23 -8.62
C TYR A 64 -2.67 -18.11 -9.42
N GLY A 65 -2.60 -19.43 -9.28
CA GLY A 65 -3.57 -20.37 -9.86
C GLY A 65 -5.00 -20.11 -9.38
N TRP A 66 -5.16 -19.85 -8.08
CA TRP A 66 -6.45 -19.49 -7.50
C TRP A 66 -6.97 -18.14 -8.04
N HIS A 67 -6.13 -17.13 -8.16
CA HIS A 67 -6.49 -15.83 -8.73
C HIS A 67 -6.88 -15.91 -10.20
N LEU A 68 -6.17 -16.72 -10.98
CA LEU A 68 -6.52 -16.98 -12.39
C LEU A 68 -7.89 -17.64 -12.49
N ARG A 69 -8.13 -18.69 -11.70
CA ARG A 69 -9.40 -19.43 -11.69
C ARG A 69 -10.59 -18.54 -11.35
N HIS A 70 -10.43 -17.58 -10.43
CA HIS A 70 -11.50 -16.67 -9.99
C HIS A 70 -11.53 -15.34 -10.76
N GLY A 71 -10.75 -15.21 -11.83
CA GLY A 71 -10.79 -14.04 -12.72
C GLY A 71 -10.26 -12.74 -12.11
N LEU A 72 -9.49 -12.80 -10.99
CA LEU A 72 -9.03 -11.61 -10.28
C LEU A 72 -8.17 -10.70 -11.14
N PHE A 73 -7.28 -11.28 -11.98
CA PHE A 73 -6.45 -10.50 -12.89
C PHE A 73 -7.24 -9.77 -13.98
N LYS A 74 -8.44 -10.27 -14.36
CA LYS A 74 -9.35 -9.55 -15.26
C LYS A 74 -9.88 -8.29 -14.58
N LYS A 75 -10.28 -8.39 -13.30
CA LYS A 75 -10.72 -7.25 -12.48
C LYS A 75 -9.59 -6.20 -12.36
N PHE A 76 -8.37 -6.63 -12.03
CA PHE A 76 -7.22 -5.72 -11.95
C PHE A 76 -6.93 -5.02 -13.28
N ARG A 77 -6.97 -5.74 -14.40
CA ARG A 77 -6.77 -5.18 -15.73
C ARG A 77 -7.85 -4.14 -16.11
N ALA A 78 -9.09 -4.40 -15.75
CA ALA A 78 -10.20 -3.48 -15.95
C ALA A 78 -10.04 -2.21 -15.10
N ALA A 79 -9.55 -2.34 -13.87
CA ALA A 79 -9.29 -1.23 -12.96
C ALA A 79 -8.07 -0.37 -13.39
N GLY A 80 -7.03 -0.98 -13.99
CA GLY A 80 -5.87 -0.23 -14.47
C GLY A 80 -4.68 -1.08 -14.86
N ARG A 81 -3.86 -0.54 -15.76
CA ARG A 81 -2.62 -1.24 -16.20
C ARG A 81 -1.60 -1.36 -15.06
N GLY A 82 -1.46 -0.32 -14.23
CA GLY A 82 -0.48 -0.30 -13.14
C GLY A 82 -0.69 -1.44 -12.14
N PRO A 83 -1.84 -1.50 -11.45
CA PRO A 83 -2.16 -2.58 -10.51
C PRO A 83 -2.11 -3.98 -11.13
N TYR A 84 -2.55 -4.12 -12.38
CA TYR A 84 -2.46 -5.39 -13.10
C TYR A 84 -1.01 -5.83 -13.28
N LEU A 85 -0.14 -4.94 -13.80
CA LEU A 85 1.27 -5.28 -14.02
C LEU A 85 2.01 -5.53 -12.70
N SER A 86 1.80 -4.71 -11.69
CA SER A 86 2.44 -4.89 -10.38
C SER A 86 2.03 -6.20 -9.70
N SER A 87 0.83 -6.73 -9.98
CA SER A 87 0.39 -8.02 -9.45
C SER A 87 1.02 -9.22 -10.18
N ILE A 88 1.33 -9.13 -11.48
CA ILE A 88 1.83 -10.28 -12.26
C ILE A 88 3.34 -10.25 -12.51
N LEU A 89 3.96 -9.06 -12.59
CA LEU A 89 5.38 -8.94 -12.91
C LEU A 89 6.31 -9.69 -11.95
N PRO A 90 6.08 -9.72 -10.62
CA PRO A 90 6.93 -10.48 -9.71
C PRO A 90 6.98 -11.98 -10.02
N MET A 91 5.83 -12.58 -10.32
CA MET A 91 5.78 -14.00 -10.71
C MET A 91 6.38 -14.22 -12.09
N LEU A 92 6.07 -13.35 -13.05
CA LEU A 92 6.65 -13.43 -14.39
C LEU A 92 8.18 -13.32 -14.33
N TYR A 93 8.72 -12.41 -13.52
CA TYR A 93 10.16 -12.30 -13.26
C TYR A 93 10.73 -13.61 -12.72
N ALA A 94 10.10 -14.18 -11.68
CA ALA A 94 10.56 -15.44 -11.07
C ALA A 94 10.58 -16.59 -12.08
N LEU A 95 9.50 -16.75 -12.88
CA LEU A 95 9.41 -17.78 -13.91
C LEU A 95 10.43 -17.57 -15.03
N THR A 96 10.63 -16.31 -15.47
CA THR A 96 11.62 -15.98 -16.50
C THR A 96 13.04 -16.28 -16.01
N CYS A 97 13.40 -15.92 -14.77
CA CYS A 97 14.69 -16.25 -14.20
C CYS A 97 14.89 -17.76 -14.08
N LEU A 98 13.87 -18.50 -13.67
CA LEU A 98 13.93 -19.96 -13.58
C LEU A 98 14.14 -20.59 -14.97
N PHE A 99 13.39 -20.13 -15.97
CA PHE A 99 13.50 -20.63 -17.35
C PHE A 99 14.89 -20.33 -17.94
N ILE A 100 15.39 -19.09 -17.81
CA ILE A 100 16.73 -18.72 -18.28
C ILE A 100 17.81 -19.55 -17.57
N SER A 101 17.68 -19.73 -16.25
CA SER A 101 18.63 -20.54 -15.49
C SER A 101 18.63 -21.99 -15.94
N ALA A 102 17.46 -22.59 -16.14
CA ALA A 102 17.34 -23.95 -16.64
C ALA A 102 17.95 -24.11 -18.04
N ALA A 103 17.62 -23.20 -18.96
CA ALA A 103 18.19 -23.22 -20.31
C ALA A 103 19.72 -23.08 -20.31
N ALA A 104 20.26 -22.14 -19.50
CA ALA A 104 21.70 -21.97 -19.39
C ALA A 104 22.40 -23.19 -18.78
N VAL A 105 21.80 -23.84 -17.79
CA VAL A 105 22.30 -25.11 -17.21
C VAL A 105 22.39 -26.20 -18.27
N VAL A 106 21.35 -26.35 -19.10
CA VAL A 106 21.34 -27.35 -20.20
C VAL A 106 22.46 -27.04 -21.20
N VAL A 107 22.65 -25.77 -21.58
CA VAL A 107 23.73 -25.36 -22.51
C VAL A 107 25.10 -25.62 -21.91
N VAL A 108 25.34 -25.27 -20.67
CA VAL A 108 26.61 -25.52 -19.97
C VAL A 108 26.89 -27.01 -19.86
N ALA A 109 25.89 -27.80 -19.51
CA ALA A 109 26.01 -29.25 -19.42
C ALA A 109 26.37 -29.86 -20.79
N TRP A 110 25.66 -29.44 -21.86
CA TRP A 110 25.94 -29.89 -23.22
C TRP A 110 27.37 -29.52 -23.68
N MET A 111 27.78 -28.26 -23.46
CA MET A 111 29.12 -27.82 -23.83
C MET A 111 30.21 -28.58 -23.05
N ALA A 112 30.05 -28.68 -21.73
CA ALA A 112 31.02 -29.38 -20.88
C ALA A 112 31.13 -30.86 -21.25
N GLN A 113 30.02 -31.51 -21.55
CA GLN A 113 30.04 -32.92 -22.00
C GLN A 113 30.70 -33.06 -23.36
N SER A 114 30.44 -32.14 -24.31
CA SER A 114 31.02 -32.17 -25.66
C SER A 114 32.53 -31.92 -25.66
N LEU A 115 33.00 -31.03 -24.77
CA LEU A 115 34.41 -30.65 -24.70
C LEU A 115 35.27 -31.59 -23.84
N LEU A 116 34.72 -32.03 -22.70
CA LEU A 116 35.48 -32.75 -21.69
C LEU A 116 35.20 -34.25 -21.66
N GLY A 117 34.03 -34.70 -22.13
CA GLY A 117 33.60 -36.07 -22.09
C GLY A 117 33.46 -36.69 -20.70
N LEU A 118 33.57 -35.91 -19.64
CA LEU A 118 33.58 -36.32 -18.23
C LEU A 118 32.27 -35.93 -17.53
N TRP A 119 31.33 -36.85 -17.47
CA TRP A 119 30.01 -36.57 -16.89
C TRP A 119 30.02 -36.03 -15.43
N PRO A 120 30.94 -36.45 -14.52
CA PRO A 120 30.96 -35.86 -13.18
C PRO A 120 31.33 -34.36 -13.19
N VAL A 121 32.28 -33.99 -14.05
CA VAL A 121 32.70 -32.58 -14.23
C VAL A 121 31.57 -31.77 -14.84
N THR A 122 30.87 -32.34 -15.82
CA THR A 122 29.66 -31.70 -16.41
C THR A 122 28.61 -31.41 -15.38
N VAL A 123 28.29 -32.35 -14.50
CA VAL A 123 27.32 -32.15 -13.42
C VAL A 123 27.74 -31.02 -12.45
N VAL A 124 29.00 -31.01 -12.05
CA VAL A 124 29.54 -29.97 -11.16
C VAL A 124 29.45 -28.59 -11.80
N LEU A 125 29.87 -28.46 -13.06
CA LEU A 125 29.83 -27.18 -13.78
C LEU A 125 28.38 -26.70 -13.97
N ALA A 126 27.45 -27.58 -14.32
CA ALA A 126 26.04 -27.27 -14.45
C ALA A 126 25.41 -26.83 -13.11
N ALA A 127 25.76 -27.52 -12.02
CA ALA A 127 25.31 -27.13 -10.68
C ALA A 127 25.86 -25.75 -10.24
N CYS A 128 27.15 -25.51 -10.48
CA CYS A 128 27.76 -24.19 -10.20
C CYS A 128 27.08 -23.08 -11.01
N ALA A 129 26.81 -23.31 -12.30
CA ALA A 129 26.11 -22.34 -13.14
C ALA A 129 24.68 -22.08 -12.62
N ALA A 130 23.94 -23.13 -12.23
CA ALA A 130 22.61 -22.99 -11.65
C ALA A 130 22.63 -22.13 -10.38
N VAL A 131 23.53 -22.42 -9.45
CA VAL A 131 23.66 -21.66 -8.20
C VAL A 131 24.01 -20.20 -8.48
N ALA A 132 24.97 -19.94 -9.35
CA ALA A 132 25.40 -18.59 -9.70
C ALA A 132 24.24 -17.77 -10.33
N LEU A 133 23.49 -18.38 -11.27
CA LEU A 133 22.35 -17.71 -11.93
C LEU A 133 21.20 -17.44 -10.96
N LEU A 134 20.86 -18.39 -10.08
CA LEU A 134 19.84 -18.21 -9.08
C LEU A 134 20.22 -17.12 -8.04
N GLN A 135 21.49 -17.08 -7.62
CA GLN A 135 21.99 -16.01 -6.75
C GLN A 135 21.92 -14.64 -7.43
N GLN A 136 22.30 -14.56 -8.71
CA GLN A 136 22.21 -13.34 -9.49
C GLN A 136 20.74 -12.90 -9.66
N ALA A 137 19.85 -13.83 -9.97
CA ALA A 137 18.41 -13.56 -10.07
C ALA A 137 17.83 -13.03 -8.74
N LYS A 138 18.22 -13.66 -7.62
CA LYS A 138 17.83 -13.19 -6.28
C LYS A 138 18.29 -11.75 -6.05
N LYS A 139 19.59 -11.48 -6.24
CA LYS A 139 20.18 -10.15 -6.05
C LYS A 139 19.54 -9.07 -6.93
N ARG A 140 19.30 -9.37 -8.20
CA ARG A 140 18.59 -8.46 -9.12
C ARG A 140 17.15 -8.22 -8.70
N GLY A 141 16.45 -9.27 -8.28
CA GLY A 141 15.08 -9.16 -7.77
C GLY A 141 14.98 -8.31 -6.49
N GLU A 142 16.00 -8.37 -5.60
CA GLU A 142 16.10 -7.48 -4.43
C GLU A 142 16.29 -6.03 -4.86
N GLN A 143 17.21 -5.74 -5.79
CA GLN A 143 17.45 -4.39 -6.33
C GLN A 143 16.22 -3.77 -7.00
N LEU A 144 15.40 -4.60 -7.64
CA LEU A 144 14.16 -4.21 -8.31
C LEU A 144 12.93 -4.25 -7.39
N ASN A 145 13.09 -4.56 -6.09
CA ASN A 145 12.03 -4.75 -5.11
C ASN A 145 10.99 -5.82 -5.48
N VAL A 146 11.32 -6.75 -6.41
CA VAL A 146 10.40 -7.79 -6.90
C VAL A 146 9.92 -8.68 -5.76
N TRP A 147 10.85 -9.11 -4.91
CA TRP A 147 10.53 -10.02 -3.79
C TRP A 147 9.70 -9.33 -2.72
N TRP A 148 9.97 -8.06 -2.46
CA TRP A 148 9.16 -7.25 -1.53
C TRP A 148 7.73 -7.09 -2.04
N ILE A 149 7.56 -6.76 -3.34
CA ILE A 149 6.24 -6.64 -3.97
C ILE A 149 5.51 -7.99 -3.92
N LEU A 150 6.20 -9.10 -4.20
CA LEU A 150 5.60 -10.44 -4.15
C LEU A 150 5.18 -10.82 -2.73
N GLN A 151 5.99 -10.55 -1.71
CA GLN A 151 5.64 -10.77 -0.30
C GLN A 151 4.39 -9.98 0.09
N THR A 152 4.37 -8.69 -0.24
CA THR A 152 3.22 -7.82 0.03
C THR A 152 1.97 -8.29 -0.70
N TYR A 153 2.09 -8.66 -1.98
CA TYR A 153 0.98 -9.21 -2.75
C TYR A 153 0.45 -10.51 -2.16
N MET A 154 1.32 -11.41 -1.71
CA MET A 154 0.93 -12.66 -1.06
C MET A 154 0.20 -12.44 0.26
N PHE A 155 0.61 -11.43 1.02
CA PHE A 155 -0.09 -11.02 2.23
C PHE A 155 -1.51 -10.52 1.90
N LEU A 156 -1.65 -9.59 0.94
CA LEU A 156 -2.94 -9.07 0.48
C LEU A 156 -3.84 -10.17 -0.08
N ALA A 157 -3.26 -11.08 -0.86
CA ALA A 157 -3.98 -12.22 -1.40
C ALA A 157 -4.49 -13.18 -0.29
N THR A 158 -3.72 -13.36 0.77
CA THR A 158 -4.15 -14.13 1.94
C THR A 158 -5.30 -13.44 2.67
N TRP A 159 -5.18 -12.13 2.89
CA TRP A 159 -6.23 -11.32 3.51
C TRP A 159 -7.52 -11.30 2.68
N GLY A 160 -7.41 -11.18 1.35
CA GLY A 160 -8.56 -11.24 0.46
C GLY A 160 -9.27 -12.60 0.42
N ARG A 161 -8.61 -13.70 0.83
CA ARG A 161 -9.22 -15.04 0.89
C ARG A 161 -9.93 -15.31 2.21
N LYS A 162 -9.39 -14.81 3.30
CA LYS A 162 -9.90 -15.04 4.65
C LYS A 162 -9.49 -13.90 5.59
N PRO A 163 -10.26 -13.62 6.63
CA PRO A 163 -9.87 -12.67 7.64
C PRO A 163 -8.55 -13.07 8.30
N ILE A 164 -7.78 -12.07 8.70
CA ILE A 164 -6.58 -12.23 9.51
C ILE A 164 -6.94 -11.73 10.92
N PRO A 165 -7.14 -12.64 11.90
CA PRO A 165 -7.65 -12.27 13.22
C PRO A 165 -6.81 -11.19 13.90
N GLU A 166 -5.49 -11.28 13.80
CA GLU A 166 -4.55 -10.36 14.42
C GLU A 166 -4.70 -8.92 13.87
N LEU A 167 -5.03 -8.78 12.57
CA LEU A 167 -5.34 -7.48 11.96
C LEU A 167 -6.66 -6.92 12.46
N ASN A 168 -7.68 -7.77 12.60
CA ASN A 168 -8.97 -7.34 13.12
C ASN A 168 -8.83 -6.83 14.56
N GLU A 169 -8.12 -7.56 15.42
CA GLU A 169 -7.86 -7.14 16.80
C GLU A 169 -7.00 -5.85 16.83
N ARG A 170 -6.03 -5.69 15.92
CA ARG A 170 -5.23 -4.47 15.81
C ARG A 170 -6.11 -3.28 15.39
N ALA A 171 -7.00 -3.44 14.42
CA ALA A 171 -7.93 -2.40 13.99
C ALA A 171 -8.90 -1.99 15.11
N LYS A 172 -9.41 -2.95 15.89
CA LYS A 172 -10.22 -2.67 17.08
C LYS A 172 -9.44 -1.89 18.15
N ALA A 173 -8.19 -2.28 18.40
CA ALA A 173 -7.33 -1.59 19.36
C ALA A 173 -7.08 -0.13 18.92
N PHE A 174 -6.87 0.11 17.63
CA PHE A 174 -6.69 1.46 17.11
C PHE A 174 -7.98 2.28 17.18
N ALA A 175 -9.13 1.70 16.86
CA ALA A 175 -10.42 2.37 17.00
C ALA A 175 -10.72 2.76 18.46
N ALA A 176 -10.47 1.84 19.40
CA ALA A 176 -10.63 2.12 20.82
C ALA A 176 -9.67 3.21 21.32
N LEU A 177 -8.42 3.21 20.84
CA LEU A 177 -7.43 4.26 21.15
C LEU A 177 -7.90 5.65 20.67
N ILE A 178 -8.37 5.77 19.44
CA ILE A 178 -8.87 7.01 18.87
C ILE A 178 -10.03 7.56 19.73
N GLU A 179 -10.98 6.69 20.11
CA GLU A 179 -12.08 7.05 20.98
C GLU A 179 -11.61 7.50 22.38
N GLN A 180 -10.66 6.79 22.94
CA GLN A 180 -10.11 7.10 24.26
C GLN A 180 -9.37 8.44 24.26
N GLU A 181 -8.49 8.67 23.29
CA GLU A 181 -7.72 9.90 23.17
C GLU A 181 -8.64 11.10 22.95
N GLN A 182 -9.64 10.98 22.07
CA GLN A 182 -10.59 12.05 21.83
C GLN A 182 -11.44 12.41 23.08
N ARG A 183 -11.75 11.44 23.93
CA ARG A 183 -12.45 11.70 25.19
C ARG A 183 -11.56 12.35 26.25
N ALA A 184 -10.27 11.98 26.26
CA ALA A 184 -9.31 12.49 27.26
C ALA A 184 -8.83 13.92 26.91
N ASP A 185 -8.57 14.17 25.62
CA ASP A 185 -8.08 15.45 25.11
C ASP A 185 -8.74 15.73 23.74
N PRO A 186 -9.93 16.34 23.73
CA PRO A 186 -10.69 16.57 22.52
C PRO A 186 -9.99 17.51 21.55
N VAL A 187 -9.92 17.09 20.27
CA VAL A 187 -9.40 17.89 19.16
C VAL A 187 -10.54 18.25 18.19
N GLU A 188 -10.34 19.31 17.41
CA GLU A 188 -11.33 19.81 16.45
C GLU A 188 -11.51 18.87 15.27
N GLU A 189 -10.41 18.30 14.76
CA GLU A 189 -10.41 17.37 13.63
C GLU A 189 -9.46 16.19 13.85
N ILE A 190 -9.89 15.03 13.41
CA ILE A 190 -9.08 13.82 13.33
C ILE A 190 -8.89 13.43 11.87
N VAL A 191 -7.64 13.41 11.38
CA VAL A 191 -7.31 12.99 10.01
C VAL A 191 -6.68 11.60 10.07
N LEU A 192 -7.44 10.57 9.69
CA LEU A 192 -6.93 9.20 9.59
C LEU A 192 -6.34 8.96 8.21
N VAL A 193 -5.02 8.92 8.12
CA VAL A 193 -4.32 8.75 6.83
C VAL A 193 -3.90 7.30 6.64
N GLY A 194 -4.33 6.68 5.54
CA GLY A 194 -3.88 5.36 5.10
C GLY A 194 -3.15 5.43 3.76
N HIS A 195 -1.85 5.10 3.73
CA HIS A 195 -1.09 5.01 2.49
C HIS A 195 -0.89 3.56 2.05
N CYS A 196 -1.06 3.28 0.76
CA CYS A 196 -0.84 1.95 0.17
C CYS A 196 -1.69 0.87 0.90
N VAL A 197 -1.06 -0.17 1.45
CA VAL A 197 -1.72 -1.21 2.28
C VAL A 197 -2.36 -0.62 3.54
N GLY A 198 -1.80 0.48 4.07
CA GLY A 198 -2.40 1.21 5.18
C GLY A 198 -3.80 1.75 4.90
N SER A 199 -4.17 1.96 3.62
CA SER A 199 -5.54 2.33 3.24
C SER A 199 -6.56 1.26 3.59
N ILE A 200 -6.17 -0.02 3.52
CA ILE A 200 -7.03 -1.16 3.87
C ILE A 200 -7.23 -1.21 5.40
N VAL A 201 -6.14 -1.02 6.15
CA VAL A 201 -6.20 -0.96 7.62
C VAL A 201 -7.04 0.23 8.10
N ALA A 202 -6.89 1.40 7.45
CA ALA A 202 -7.68 2.59 7.79
C ALA A 202 -9.18 2.37 7.57
N VAL A 203 -9.58 1.68 6.50
CA VAL A 203 -10.97 1.25 6.27
C VAL A 203 -11.48 0.34 7.40
N GLU A 204 -10.68 -0.63 7.83
CA GLU A 204 -11.06 -1.51 8.96
C GLU A 204 -11.21 -0.70 10.26
N ILE A 205 -10.31 0.25 10.55
CA ILE A 205 -10.40 1.12 11.74
C ILE A 205 -11.71 1.91 11.75
N VAL A 206 -12.06 2.59 10.64
CA VAL A 206 -13.31 3.35 10.55
C VAL A 206 -14.51 2.45 10.69
N SER A 207 -14.48 1.26 10.08
CA SER A 207 -15.52 0.26 10.25
C SER A 207 -15.69 -0.19 11.71
N GLU A 208 -14.59 -0.34 12.47
CA GLU A 208 -14.66 -0.66 13.90
C GLU A 208 -15.21 0.51 14.73
N LEU A 209 -14.87 1.77 14.40
CA LEU A 209 -15.48 2.95 15.04
C LEU A 209 -17.01 2.93 14.87
N TYR A 210 -17.53 2.62 13.68
CA TYR A 210 -18.96 2.47 13.50
C TYR A 210 -19.57 1.34 14.35
N LYS A 211 -18.88 0.20 14.47
CA LYS A 211 -19.36 -0.91 15.33
C LYS A 211 -19.39 -0.55 16.82
N LEU A 212 -18.48 0.35 17.26
CA LEU A 212 -18.48 0.90 18.61
C LEU A 212 -19.60 1.94 18.84
N GLY A 213 -20.36 2.31 17.80
CA GLY A 213 -21.36 3.39 17.86
C GLY A 213 -20.76 4.79 17.93
N SER A 214 -19.48 4.95 17.55
CA SER A 214 -18.79 6.22 17.56
C SER A 214 -19.46 7.25 16.65
N GLN A 215 -19.49 8.49 17.10
CA GLN A 215 -19.94 9.62 16.27
C GLN A 215 -18.78 10.31 15.54
N LEU A 216 -17.52 9.93 15.84
CA LEU A 216 -16.33 10.57 15.25
C LEU A 216 -16.31 10.50 13.71
N PRO A 217 -16.62 9.36 13.06
CA PRO A 217 -16.63 9.32 11.60
C PRO A 217 -17.59 10.31 10.94
N LYS A 218 -18.65 10.70 11.66
CA LYS A 218 -19.69 11.61 11.16
C LYS A 218 -19.31 13.08 11.36
N GLN A 219 -18.67 13.39 12.46
CA GLN A 219 -18.52 14.76 12.94
C GLN A 219 -17.12 15.32 12.75
N GLN A 220 -16.10 14.54 13.09
CA GLN A 220 -14.74 15.04 13.27
C GLN A 220 -13.67 14.28 12.52
N LEU A 221 -13.91 13.00 12.15
CA LEU A 221 -12.93 12.18 11.50
C LEU A 221 -13.02 12.28 9.97
N THR A 222 -11.93 12.59 9.33
CA THR A 222 -11.73 12.50 7.89
C THR A 222 -10.84 11.31 7.57
N LEU A 223 -11.33 10.38 6.75
CA LEU A 223 -10.51 9.30 6.20
C LEU A 223 -9.81 9.78 4.93
N VAL A 224 -8.50 9.73 4.92
CA VAL A 224 -7.67 10.05 3.75
C VAL A 224 -6.93 8.80 3.29
N THR A 225 -7.18 8.36 2.05
CA THR A 225 -6.43 7.28 1.44
C THR A 225 -5.49 7.80 0.36
N LEU A 226 -4.21 7.51 0.51
CA LEU A 226 -3.15 7.96 -0.38
C LEU A 226 -2.60 6.77 -1.18
N GLY A 227 -2.69 6.83 -2.51
CA GLY A 227 -2.21 5.75 -3.37
C GLY A 227 -2.79 4.40 -2.96
N GLN A 228 -4.10 4.34 -2.76
CA GLN A 228 -4.78 3.19 -2.17
C GLN A 228 -4.64 1.90 -3.01
N CYS A 229 -4.59 0.77 -2.31
CA CYS A 229 -4.54 -0.56 -2.91
C CYS A 229 -5.67 -1.49 -2.40
N ILE A 230 -6.77 -0.90 -1.96
CA ILE A 230 -7.97 -1.59 -1.43
C ILE A 230 -8.47 -2.71 -2.36
N PRO A 231 -8.52 -2.54 -3.69
CA PRO A 231 -9.02 -3.57 -4.60
C PRO A 231 -8.17 -4.85 -4.63
N TYR A 232 -6.91 -4.84 -4.17
CA TYR A 232 -6.15 -6.09 -4.03
C TYR A 232 -6.81 -7.06 -3.04
N VAL A 233 -7.51 -6.52 -2.04
CA VAL A 233 -8.27 -7.32 -1.07
C VAL A 233 -9.74 -7.42 -1.47
N SER A 234 -10.42 -6.29 -1.74
CA SER A 234 -11.88 -6.29 -1.94
C SER A 234 -12.34 -7.10 -3.16
N TYR A 235 -11.54 -7.12 -4.24
CA TYR A 235 -11.87 -7.88 -5.46
C TYR A 235 -11.70 -9.39 -5.30
N ALA A 236 -11.01 -9.86 -4.28
CA ALA A 236 -10.81 -11.29 -4.08
C ALA A 236 -12.13 -12.01 -3.77
N HIS A 237 -12.30 -13.20 -4.33
CA HIS A 237 -13.54 -13.98 -4.21
C HIS A 237 -13.97 -14.20 -2.74
N GLY A 238 -13.00 -14.43 -1.83
CA GLY A 238 -13.25 -14.69 -0.41
C GLY A 238 -13.39 -13.46 0.49
N ALA A 239 -13.28 -12.23 -0.03
CA ALA A 239 -13.16 -11.01 0.76
C ALA A 239 -14.49 -10.47 1.35
N HIS A 240 -15.45 -11.36 1.66
CA HIS A 240 -16.74 -10.96 2.23
C HIS A 240 -16.60 -10.20 3.56
N HIS A 241 -15.62 -10.54 4.37
CA HIS A 241 -15.32 -9.87 5.63
C HIS A 241 -14.92 -8.41 5.41
N PHE A 242 -14.03 -8.16 4.44
CA PHE A 242 -13.56 -6.81 4.12
C PHE A 242 -14.63 -5.99 3.36
N ARG A 243 -15.39 -6.61 2.46
CA ARG A 243 -16.52 -5.94 1.81
C ARG A 243 -17.59 -5.48 2.81
N ARG A 244 -17.78 -6.19 3.94
CA ARG A 244 -18.62 -5.69 5.03
C ARG A 244 -18.05 -4.42 5.67
N ALA A 245 -16.73 -4.34 5.87
CA ALA A 245 -16.10 -3.12 6.38
C ALA A 245 -16.28 -1.94 5.42
N LEU A 246 -16.09 -2.16 4.11
CA LEU A 246 -16.39 -1.16 3.08
C LEU A 246 -17.87 -0.74 3.09
N SER A 247 -18.80 -1.70 3.23
CA SER A 247 -20.24 -1.41 3.29
C SER A 247 -20.59 -0.55 4.49
N ASN A 248 -19.98 -0.78 5.65
CA ASN A 248 -20.21 0.05 6.84
C ASN A 248 -19.87 1.53 6.59
N ILE A 249 -18.86 1.79 5.79
CA ILE A 249 -18.44 3.17 5.45
C ILE A 249 -19.29 3.72 4.29
N ALA A 250 -19.43 2.95 3.22
CA ALA A 250 -20.10 3.40 2.00
C ALA A 250 -21.61 3.64 2.16
N CYS A 251 -22.26 2.89 3.07
CA CYS A 251 -23.68 3.02 3.35
C CYS A 251 -24.00 4.12 4.37
N THR A 252 -23.01 4.73 4.99
CA THR A 252 -23.18 5.86 5.91
C THR A 252 -22.79 7.15 5.20
N ALA A 253 -23.75 8.04 4.98
CA ALA A 253 -23.55 9.32 4.28
C ALA A 253 -22.58 10.28 5.03
N ASP A 254 -22.19 9.91 6.21
CA ASP A 254 -21.59 10.83 7.17
C ASP A 254 -20.05 10.74 7.25
N THR A 255 -19.42 9.68 6.68
CA THR A 255 -17.97 9.60 6.64
C THR A 255 -17.43 10.51 5.56
N HIS A 256 -16.61 11.49 5.93
CA HIS A 256 -15.81 12.20 4.95
C HIS A 256 -14.62 11.33 4.55
N TRP A 257 -14.61 10.84 3.31
CA TRP A 257 -13.54 10.01 2.78
C TRP A 257 -12.95 10.63 1.51
N LEU A 258 -11.67 10.99 1.58
CA LEU A 258 -10.91 11.56 0.48
C LEU A 258 -9.91 10.52 -0.05
N ASP A 259 -10.01 10.17 -1.34
CA ASP A 259 -9.10 9.22 -1.99
C ASP A 259 -8.20 9.95 -3.00
N MET A 260 -6.91 9.96 -2.72
CA MET A 260 -5.90 10.67 -3.50
C MET A 260 -4.96 9.69 -4.18
N GLY A 261 -4.99 9.67 -5.51
CA GLY A 261 -4.15 8.79 -6.32
C GLY A 261 -3.42 9.54 -7.43
N ALA A 262 -2.29 8.99 -7.89
CA ALA A 262 -1.52 9.54 -9.01
C ALA A 262 -1.52 8.59 -10.20
N ARG A 263 -1.84 9.08 -11.40
CA ARG A 263 -1.80 8.27 -12.63
C ARG A 263 -0.41 7.69 -12.94
N ALA A 264 0.63 8.36 -12.46
CA ALA A 264 2.01 7.92 -12.62
C ALA A 264 2.42 6.78 -11.68
N ASP A 265 1.64 6.56 -10.61
CA ASP A 265 1.88 5.52 -9.63
C ASP A 265 1.34 4.16 -10.11
N PRO A 266 2.21 3.17 -10.39
CA PRO A 266 1.76 1.88 -10.89
C PRO A 266 1.23 0.93 -9.80
N LEU A 267 1.35 1.28 -8.52
CA LEU A 267 0.98 0.41 -7.42
C LEU A 267 -0.42 0.70 -6.88
N CYS A 268 -1.01 1.85 -7.22
CA CYS A 268 -2.32 2.25 -6.71
C CYS A 268 -3.46 2.05 -7.72
N PHE A 269 -4.67 1.94 -7.20
CA PHE A 269 -5.93 1.90 -7.97
C PHE A 269 -6.52 3.31 -8.09
N GLN A 270 -5.86 4.13 -8.89
CA GLN A 270 -6.28 5.51 -9.09
C GLN A 270 -7.70 5.62 -9.67
N GLN A 271 -8.52 6.52 -9.10
CA GLN A 271 -9.87 6.83 -9.56
C GLN A 271 -10.87 5.65 -9.51
N ILE A 272 -10.50 4.56 -8.87
CA ILE A 272 -11.39 3.42 -8.63
C ILE A 272 -12.08 3.61 -7.28
N ASN A 273 -13.40 3.66 -7.31
CA ASN A 273 -14.18 3.54 -6.08
C ASN A 273 -14.26 2.06 -5.69
N PRO A 274 -13.62 1.64 -4.59
CA PRO A 274 -13.57 0.22 -4.24
C PRO A 274 -14.94 -0.35 -3.84
N SER A 275 -15.87 0.49 -3.41
CA SER A 275 -17.23 0.09 -3.04
C SER A 275 -18.10 -0.14 -4.28
N GLU A 276 -18.11 0.80 -5.23
CA GLU A 276 -18.84 0.67 -6.51
C GLU A 276 -18.38 -0.56 -7.29
N ALA A 277 -17.08 -0.79 -7.33
CA ALA A 277 -16.50 -1.90 -8.09
C ALA A 277 -16.91 -3.28 -7.57
N GLU A 278 -17.37 -3.38 -6.34
CA GLU A 278 -17.91 -4.60 -5.73
C GLU A 278 -19.45 -4.58 -5.62
N GLY A 279 -20.11 -3.61 -6.24
CA GLY A 279 -21.57 -3.49 -6.22
C GLY A 279 -22.13 -3.13 -4.84
N ILE A 280 -21.33 -2.52 -3.97
CA ILE A 280 -21.78 -2.06 -2.66
C ILE A 280 -22.59 -0.77 -2.87
N PRO A 281 -23.84 -0.70 -2.40
CA PRO A 281 -24.65 0.50 -2.53
C PRO A 281 -23.98 1.69 -1.84
N LEU A 282 -23.93 2.81 -2.55
CA LEU A 282 -23.46 4.08 -2.00
C LEU A 282 -24.64 4.94 -1.59
N LYS A 283 -24.55 5.60 -0.43
CA LYS A 283 -25.45 6.71 -0.13
C LYS A 283 -24.95 7.99 -0.79
N PRO A 284 -25.82 8.81 -1.39
CA PRO A 284 -25.43 10.13 -1.89
C PRO A 284 -25.06 11.10 -0.75
N PRO A 285 -24.07 11.98 -0.95
CA PRO A 285 -23.13 12.00 -2.05
C PRO A 285 -22.12 10.85 -1.95
N GLY A 286 -21.85 10.18 -3.08
CA GLY A 286 -20.96 9.02 -3.12
C GLY A 286 -19.56 9.31 -2.57
N GLN A 287 -19.13 8.52 -1.60
CA GLN A 287 -17.77 8.51 -1.06
C GLN A 287 -17.01 7.32 -1.62
N PRO A 288 -15.69 7.39 -1.84
CA PRO A 288 -14.79 8.52 -1.55
C PRO A 288 -14.87 9.66 -2.58
N LEU A 289 -14.55 10.87 -2.14
CA LEU A 289 -14.20 11.97 -3.03
C LEU A 289 -12.84 11.66 -3.64
N LYS A 290 -12.79 11.53 -4.97
CA LYS A 290 -11.58 11.10 -5.68
C LYS A 290 -10.82 12.28 -6.24
N THR A 291 -9.56 12.43 -5.83
CA THR A 291 -8.68 13.51 -6.28
C THR A 291 -7.43 12.95 -6.95
N THR A 292 -6.92 13.63 -7.95
CA THR A 292 -5.71 13.24 -8.67
C THR A 292 -4.50 14.04 -8.21
N VAL A 293 -3.56 13.37 -7.55
CA VAL A 293 -2.23 13.92 -7.30
C VAL A 293 -1.41 13.93 -8.60
N ARG A 294 -0.76 15.07 -8.87
CA ARG A 294 0.00 15.28 -10.11
C ARG A 294 1.49 15.50 -9.80
N PRO A 295 2.28 14.41 -9.59
CA PRO A 295 3.69 14.53 -9.18
C PRO A 295 4.55 15.37 -10.11
N TYR A 296 4.21 15.47 -11.39
CA TYR A 296 4.93 16.29 -12.35
C TYR A 296 4.77 17.82 -12.13
N LEU A 297 3.79 18.22 -11.34
CA LEU A 297 3.61 19.61 -10.89
C LEU A 297 4.33 19.86 -9.55
N MET A 298 4.56 18.82 -8.76
CA MET A 298 5.16 18.92 -7.42
C MET A 298 6.68 19.10 -7.46
N TYR A 299 7.32 18.73 -8.58
CA TYR A 299 8.76 18.70 -8.73
C TYR A 299 9.20 19.37 -10.03
N GLY A 300 10.36 20.01 -10.03
CA GLY A 300 10.99 20.46 -11.28
C GLY A 300 11.25 19.29 -12.24
N ALA A 301 11.32 19.57 -13.55
CA ALA A 301 11.40 18.55 -14.60
C ALA A 301 12.52 17.50 -14.39
N ALA A 302 13.70 17.92 -13.94
CA ALA A 302 14.82 17.01 -13.67
C ALA A 302 14.54 16.09 -12.48
N ALA A 303 14.01 16.64 -11.38
CA ALA A 303 13.65 15.88 -10.17
C ALA A 303 12.53 14.88 -10.47
N TYR A 304 11.49 15.31 -11.20
CA TYR A 304 10.41 14.41 -11.63
C TYR A 304 10.92 13.29 -12.56
N ASN A 305 11.82 13.60 -13.51
CA ASN A 305 12.42 12.59 -14.39
C ASN A 305 13.26 11.55 -13.62
N ALA A 306 13.90 11.95 -12.53
CA ALA A 306 14.57 11.01 -11.62
C ALA A 306 13.58 10.18 -10.80
N LEU A 307 12.56 10.84 -10.25
CA LEU A 307 11.52 10.21 -9.42
C LEU A 307 10.75 9.12 -10.18
N LYS A 308 10.31 9.38 -11.41
CA LYS A 308 9.51 8.44 -12.22
C LYS A 308 10.27 7.16 -12.61
N LYS A 309 11.62 7.16 -12.56
CA LYS A 309 12.43 5.97 -12.81
C LYS A 309 12.38 4.99 -11.64
N ASN A 310 12.22 5.50 -10.41
CA ASN A 310 12.07 4.67 -9.21
C ASN A 310 10.59 4.59 -8.84
N LYS A 311 9.91 3.52 -9.28
CA LYS A 311 8.46 3.35 -9.09
C LYS A 311 8.04 3.26 -7.63
N LEU A 312 8.88 2.66 -6.79
CA LEU A 312 8.60 2.58 -5.36
C LEU A 312 8.72 3.96 -4.70
N ARG A 313 9.76 4.73 -5.01
CA ARG A 313 9.90 6.10 -4.51
C ARG A 313 8.76 7.00 -5.00
N LEU A 314 8.32 6.84 -6.26
CA LEU A 314 7.16 7.53 -6.81
C LEU A 314 5.87 7.17 -6.03
N HIS A 315 5.73 5.92 -5.61
CA HIS A 315 4.60 5.48 -4.79
C HIS A 315 4.61 6.09 -3.38
N PHE A 316 5.78 6.35 -2.81
CA PHE A 316 5.91 6.99 -1.49
C PHE A 316 5.88 8.52 -1.53
N GLN A 317 5.84 9.15 -2.71
CA GLN A 317 5.89 10.58 -2.86
C GLN A 317 4.73 11.32 -2.19
N TYR A 318 3.58 10.64 -1.98
CA TYR A 318 2.44 11.23 -1.27
C TYR A 318 2.78 11.70 0.15
N LEU A 319 3.75 11.08 0.80
CA LEU A 319 4.17 11.37 2.17
C LEU A 319 5.40 12.31 2.22
N MET A 320 5.84 12.82 1.08
CA MET A 320 7.04 13.65 0.96
C MET A 320 6.66 15.10 0.67
N SER A 321 7.50 16.02 1.11
CA SER A 321 7.38 17.42 0.71
C SER A 321 7.57 17.57 -0.80
N SER A 322 6.86 18.52 -1.40
CA SER A 322 7.04 18.93 -2.78
C SER A 322 8.08 20.06 -2.90
N ASP A 323 8.77 20.14 -4.06
CA ASP A 323 9.68 21.25 -4.35
C ASP A 323 8.90 22.53 -4.74
N LEU A 324 7.69 22.36 -5.27
CA LEU A 324 6.83 23.42 -5.78
C LEU A 324 5.49 23.42 -5.04
N LEU A 325 4.92 24.60 -4.81
CA LEU A 325 3.57 24.74 -4.26
C LEU A 325 2.54 24.22 -5.28
N THR A 326 1.72 23.30 -4.88
CA THR A 326 0.65 22.71 -5.69
C THR A 326 -0.61 22.51 -4.87
N ALA A 327 -1.70 22.14 -5.52
CA ALA A 327 -2.96 21.82 -4.83
C ALA A 327 -2.82 20.66 -3.85
N TYR A 328 -1.90 19.74 -4.09
CA TYR A 328 -1.56 18.67 -3.17
C TYR A 328 -0.25 18.96 -2.43
N ASP A 329 -0.32 19.01 -1.12
CA ASP A 329 0.82 18.99 -0.20
C ASP A 329 0.43 18.23 1.05
N TYR A 330 1.22 17.20 1.42
CA TYR A 330 0.93 16.34 2.56
C TYR A 330 0.89 17.11 3.89
N PHE A 331 1.81 18.05 4.06
CA PHE A 331 1.88 18.83 5.30
C PHE A 331 0.73 19.82 5.37
N ARG A 332 0.36 20.46 4.26
CA ARG A 332 -0.82 21.32 4.21
C ARG A 332 -2.09 20.53 4.51
N LEU A 333 -2.21 19.32 3.97
CA LEU A 333 -3.34 18.42 4.22
C LEU A 333 -3.47 18.07 5.70
N THR A 334 -2.34 17.80 6.39
CA THR A 334 -2.35 17.29 7.76
C THR A 334 -2.12 18.33 8.85
N THR A 335 -1.59 19.50 8.51
CA THR A 335 -1.26 20.57 9.45
C THR A 335 -1.68 21.95 8.95
N GLY A 336 -2.50 22.02 7.89
CA GLY A 336 -3.01 23.27 7.35
C GLY A 336 -4.05 23.93 8.26
N PRO A 337 -4.30 25.25 8.07
CA PRO A 337 -5.24 25.98 8.90
C PRO A 337 -6.72 25.64 8.62
N GLU A 338 -7.01 25.12 7.42
CA GLU A 338 -8.36 24.73 7.04
C GLU A 338 -8.58 23.24 7.32
N PRO A 339 -9.68 22.84 7.96
CA PRO A 339 -10.05 21.45 8.12
C PRO A 339 -10.07 20.71 6.77
N VAL A 340 -9.63 19.46 6.74
CA VAL A 340 -9.56 18.67 5.48
C VAL A 340 -10.92 18.59 4.79
N ARG A 341 -12.01 18.60 5.55
CA ARG A 341 -13.38 18.58 5.00
C ARG A 341 -13.73 19.84 4.20
N GLU A 342 -13.09 20.96 4.51
CA GLU A 342 -13.37 22.28 3.91
C GLU A 342 -12.39 22.60 2.79
N GLN A 343 -11.28 21.87 2.71
CA GLN A 343 -10.29 22.08 1.65
C GLN A 343 -10.88 21.71 0.29
N HIS A 344 -10.74 22.60 -0.68
CA HIS A 344 -11.10 22.33 -2.07
C HIS A 344 -10.03 21.45 -2.72
N HIS A 345 -10.43 20.27 -3.17
CA HIS A 345 -9.54 19.24 -3.76
C HIS A 345 -9.84 19.08 -5.26
N ASP A 346 -9.70 20.16 -6.03
CA ASP A 346 -9.89 20.17 -7.49
C ASP A 346 -8.79 19.46 -8.29
#